data_f9c6ff90392edb87468603f0c0d2e903
#
_entry.id   f9c6ff90392edb87468603f0c0d2e903
#
_cell.length_a   1.000
_cell.length_b   1.000
_cell.length_c   1.000
_cell.angle_alpha   90.00
_cell.angle_beta   90.00
_cell.angle_gamma   90.00
#
_symmetry.space_group_name_H-M   'P 1'
#
loop_
_entity.id
_entity.type
_entity.pdbx_description
1 polymer ?
#
loop_
_entity_poly.entity_id
_entity_poly.type
_entity_poly.pdbx_seq_one_letter_code
_entity_poly.pdbx_strand_id
1 'polypeptide(L)'
;MDHDTEVSRQDEFESVPPSLRPPTQYPKWPWWLAGFLLVAGVAIGFLWTVTVPYYTLSPGPVYDTSDFVHVADGNLDDTGELFFLTVSLKEANAFEWVAAHFNEKVDINERENVRPPGVSQEDLRREGLASMDQSKRDATYVALTQLGYEVTLIGTGALVIETVPDSAADGVLMPNDVIVEMDGQVMAFRSDVIDFLAPLDIGDPVTVTVERPDGEDPDSFDVMDFDLVLGPHVDDPERPMLGVLLDNSEPIVDFPVDVVIDSQNIGGPSAGMMFTLQIMDQLTDEPMTHGQRIAGTGTIRVDGTVGPIGGIRQKVFGAIDAGAVAVL
;
A
#
# COMPACT_ATOMS: atom_id res chain seq x y z
N MET A 1 -61.77 72.02 -42.88
CA MET A 1 -60.53 71.37 -43.40
C MET A 1 -59.54 71.48 -42.28
N ASP A 2 -59.75 70.59 -41.30
CA ASP A 2 -59.02 70.62 -40.06
C ASP A 2 -57.90 69.57 -40.19
N HIS A 3 -56.70 70.00 -39.94
CA HIS A 3 -55.54 69.13 -39.77
C HIS A 3 -55.23 69.11 -38.29
N ASP A 4 -55.71 68.08 -37.63
CA ASP A 4 -55.36 67.78 -36.29
C ASP A 4 -53.92 67.14 -36.29
N THR A 5 -53.05 67.86 -35.63
CA THR A 5 -51.70 67.47 -35.36
C THR A 5 -51.67 66.56 -34.11
N GLU A 6 -51.58 65.31 -34.30
CA GLU A 6 -51.32 64.34 -33.23
C GLU A 6 -49.86 64.50 -32.74
N VAL A 7 -49.69 65.29 -31.68
CA VAL A 7 -48.39 65.43 -31.01
C VAL A 7 -48.11 64.12 -30.26
N SER A 8 -47.13 63.44 -30.75
CA SER A 8 -46.64 62.15 -30.16
C SER A 8 -46.23 62.37 -28.71
N ARG A 9 -46.80 61.58 -27.79
CA ARG A 9 -46.48 61.56 -26.36
C ARG A 9 -44.99 61.22 -26.05
N GLN A 10 -44.23 60.97 -27.06
CA GLN A 10 -42.78 60.68 -26.91
C GLN A 10 -41.96 61.97 -26.77
N ASP A 11 -42.39 63.07 -27.34
CA ASP A 11 -41.64 64.34 -27.32
C ASP A 11 -41.78 65.10 -25.99
N GLU A 12 -42.79 64.77 -25.18
CA GLU A 12 -43.07 65.46 -23.91
C GLU A 12 -42.12 65.01 -22.79
N PHE A 13 -41.47 63.81 -22.93
CA PHE A 13 -40.49 63.30 -21.95
C PHE A 13 -39.07 63.86 -22.17
N GLU A 14 -38.75 64.38 -23.34
CA GLU A 14 -37.42 64.90 -23.65
C GLU A 14 -37.16 66.31 -23.07
N SER A 15 -38.21 67.04 -22.68
CA SER A 15 -38.12 68.38 -22.14
C SER A 15 -37.98 68.51 -20.62
N VAL A 16 -37.99 67.39 -19.90
CA VAL A 16 -37.80 67.36 -18.41
C VAL A 16 -36.32 67.47 -18.04
N PRO A 17 -35.94 68.53 -17.32
CA PRO A 17 -34.54 68.70 -16.90
C PRO A 17 -34.06 67.49 -16.12
N PRO A 18 -32.78 67.11 -16.23
CA PRO A 18 -32.22 65.88 -15.60
C PRO A 18 -32.46 65.77 -14.09
N SER A 19 -32.61 66.90 -13.40
CA SER A 19 -32.87 66.99 -11.95
C SER A 19 -34.32 66.61 -11.54
N LEU A 20 -35.30 66.52 -12.49
CA LEU A 20 -36.66 66.12 -12.22
C LEU A 20 -37.03 64.73 -12.77
N ARG A 21 -36.07 64.00 -13.34
CA ARG A 21 -36.32 62.61 -13.74
C ARG A 21 -36.46 61.74 -12.50
N PRO A 22 -37.50 60.91 -12.41
CA PRO A 22 -37.61 60.00 -11.29
C PRO A 22 -36.35 59.05 -11.24
N PRO A 23 -35.81 58.72 -10.06
CA PRO A 23 -34.66 57.89 -9.99
C PRO A 23 -34.96 56.55 -10.69
N THR A 24 -34.07 56.12 -11.60
CA THR A 24 -34.16 54.84 -12.27
C THR A 24 -34.14 53.76 -11.19
N GLN A 25 -35.26 53.08 -11.01
CA GLN A 25 -35.33 51.94 -10.08
C GLN A 25 -34.52 50.78 -10.69
N TYR A 26 -33.27 50.65 -10.26
CA TYR A 26 -32.49 49.49 -10.65
C TYR A 26 -33.15 48.23 -10.13
N PRO A 27 -33.29 47.20 -10.95
CA PRO A 27 -33.89 45.95 -10.52
C PRO A 27 -33.08 45.37 -9.33
N LYS A 28 -33.75 44.96 -8.26
CA LYS A 28 -33.11 44.47 -7.04
C LYS A 28 -32.64 43.01 -7.14
N TRP A 29 -33.02 42.30 -8.21
CA TRP A 29 -32.69 40.93 -8.42
C TRP A 29 -31.15 40.62 -8.45
N PRO A 30 -30.25 41.49 -8.98
CA PRO A 30 -28.81 41.23 -8.93
C PRO A 30 -28.27 41.17 -7.49
N TRP A 31 -28.84 41.97 -6.58
CA TRP A 31 -28.44 41.95 -5.17
C TRP A 31 -28.88 40.68 -4.46
N TRP A 32 -30.05 40.13 -4.81
CA TRP A 32 -30.49 38.82 -4.31
C TRP A 32 -29.62 37.68 -4.86
N LEU A 33 -29.26 37.75 -6.13
CA LEU A 33 -28.34 36.79 -6.75
C LEU A 33 -26.94 36.87 -6.09
N ALA A 34 -26.41 38.08 -5.89
CA ALA A 34 -25.13 38.27 -5.22
C ALA A 34 -25.15 37.75 -3.77
N GLY A 35 -26.24 38.02 -3.03
CA GLY A 35 -26.43 37.47 -1.67
C GLY A 35 -26.52 35.95 -1.67
N PHE A 36 -27.26 35.35 -2.60
CA PHE A 36 -27.36 33.92 -2.76
C PHE A 36 -25.98 33.27 -3.08
N LEU A 37 -25.23 33.84 -4.02
CA LEU A 37 -23.91 33.35 -4.39
C LEU A 37 -22.92 33.48 -3.23
N LEU A 38 -22.99 34.54 -2.44
CA LEU A 38 -22.15 34.68 -1.26
C LEU A 38 -22.47 33.61 -0.20
N VAL A 39 -23.75 33.39 0.09
CA VAL A 39 -24.19 32.38 1.04
C VAL A 39 -23.81 30.98 0.55
N ALA A 40 -24.02 30.68 -0.74
CA ALA A 40 -23.62 29.43 -1.36
C ALA A 40 -22.12 29.23 -1.30
N GLY A 41 -21.32 30.27 -1.58
CA GLY A 41 -19.85 30.21 -1.47
C GLY A 41 -19.38 29.95 -0.04
N VAL A 42 -19.99 30.62 0.95
CA VAL A 42 -19.67 30.36 2.38
C VAL A 42 -20.07 28.94 2.79
N ALA A 43 -21.24 28.46 2.36
CA ALA A 43 -21.70 27.11 2.66
C ALA A 43 -20.76 26.04 2.05
N ILE A 44 -20.37 26.22 0.78
CA ILE A 44 -19.40 25.31 0.12
C ILE A 44 -18.06 25.37 0.86
N GLY A 45 -17.54 26.54 1.18
CA GLY A 45 -16.31 26.69 1.95
C GLY A 45 -16.38 26.01 3.31
N PHE A 46 -17.51 26.08 3.99
CA PHE A 46 -17.72 25.36 5.25
C PHE A 46 -17.71 23.85 5.06
N LEU A 47 -18.40 23.32 4.03
CA LEU A 47 -18.43 21.89 3.73
C LEU A 47 -17.03 21.32 3.41
N TRP A 48 -16.10 22.15 2.91
CA TRP A 48 -14.71 21.75 2.65
C TRP A 48 -13.90 21.57 3.92
N THR A 49 -14.28 22.23 5.02
CA THR A 49 -13.55 22.15 6.30
C THR A 49 -14.08 21.06 7.24
N VAL A 50 -15.30 20.58 7.01
CA VAL A 50 -15.92 19.56 7.87
C VAL A 50 -15.55 18.18 7.36
N THR A 51 -14.77 17.42 8.15
CA THR A 51 -14.49 16.00 7.89
C THR A 51 -15.67 15.13 8.29
N VAL A 52 -15.95 14.10 7.51
CA VAL A 52 -16.99 13.09 7.79
C VAL A 52 -16.35 11.74 8.09
N PRO A 53 -17.03 10.81 8.80
CA PRO A 53 -16.46 9.50 9.16
C PRO A 53 -16.46 8.52 7.95
N TYR A 54 -16.00 8.98 6.81
CA TYR A 54 -15.94 8.22 5.56
C TYR A 54 -14.61 8.43 4.85
N TYR A 55 -14.20 7.42 4.09
CA TYR A 55 -13.13 7.49 3.12
C TYR A 55 -13.70 7.46 1.71
N THR A 56 -13.12 8.25 0.81
CA THR A 56 -13.34 8.13 -0.63
C THR A 56 -12.23 7.29 -1.25
N LEU A 57 -12.63 6.33 -2.08
CA LEU A 57 -11.74 5.53 -2.91
C LEU A 57 -11.96 5.94 -4.36
N SER A 58 -10.97 6.56 -4.97
CA SER A 58 -11.01 7.07 -6.34
C SER A 58 -9.87 6.46 -7.18
N PRO A 59 -9.94 6.52 -8.53
CA PRO A 59 -8.80 6.21 -9.37
C PRO A 59 -7.57 6.98 -8.91
N GLY A 60 -6.47 6.28 -8.69
CA GLY A 60 -5.17 6.86 -8.40
C GLY A 60 -4.38 7.13 -9.69
N PRO A 61 -3.18 7.70 -9.57
CA PRO A 61 -2.25 7.79 -10.68
C PRO A 61 -1.94 6.41 -11.28
N VAL A 62 -1.75 6.39 -12.58
CA VAL A 62 -1.25 5.23 -13.31
C VAL A 62 0.22 5.49 -13.63
N TYR A 63 1.07 4.53 -13.34
CA TYR A 63 2.51 4.70 -13.46
C TYR A 63 3.08 3.70 -14.46
N ASP A 64 4.01 4.17 -15.28
CA ASP A 64 4.85 3.28 -16.07
C ASP A 64 5.77 2.49 -15.12
N THR A 65 5.74 1.16 -15.24
CA THR A 65 6.50 0.30 -14.35
C THR A 65 8.01 0.43 -14.57
N SER A 66 8.43 0.80 -15.78
CA SER A 66 9.84 1.01 -16.14
C SER A 66 10.50 2.17 -15.39
N ASP A 67 9.70 3.17 -14.96
CA ASP A 67 10.21 4.28 -14.15
C ASP A 67 10.59 3.84 -12.71
N PHE A 68 10.12 2.68 -12.28
CA PHE A 68 10.24 2.17 -10.91
C PHE A 68 11.16 0.95 -10.81
N VAL A 69 11.23 0.13 -11.85
CA VAL A 69 11.98 -1.12 -11.88
C VAL A 69 13.21 -0.98 -12.74
N HIS A 70 14.37 -1.19 -12.13
CA HIS A 70 15.65 -1.14 -12.81
C HIS A 70 16.43 -2.43 -12.56
N VAL A 71 16.75 -3.15 -13.63
CA VAL A 71 17.53 -4.37 -13.59
C VAL A 71 18.93 -4.09 -14.11
N ALA A 72 19.97 -4.51 -13.38
CA ALA A 72 21.33 -4.38 -13.85
C ALA A 72 21.53 -5.15 -15.16
N ASP A 73 22.10 -4.49 -16.16
CA ASP A 73 22.29 -5.02 -17.51
C ASP A 73 20.98 -5.43 -18.22
N GLY A 74 19.82 -4.97 -17.70
CA GLY A 74 18.51 -5.22 -18.29
C GLY A 74 18.31 -4.49 -19.61
N ASN A 75 17.53 -5.10 -20.50
CA ASN A 75 17.14 -4.48 -21.76
C ASN A 75 16.04 -3.43 -21.50
N LEU A 76 16.28 -2.18 -21.86
CA LEU A 76 15.25 -1.14 -21.85
C LEU A 76 14.64 -1.08 -23.25
N ASP A 77 13.48 -1.72 -23.42
CA ASP A 77 12.72 -1.68 -24.65
C ASP A 77 11.73 -0.52 -24.66
N ASP A 78 11.84 0.37 -25.63
CA ASP A 78 10.96 1.52 -25.81
C ASP A 78 9.69 1.20 -26.64
N THR A 79 9.45 -0.07 -27.00
CA THR A 79 8.40 -0.42 -27.96
C THR A 79 7.04 -0.71 -27.34
N GLY A 80 6.88 -0.66 -26.02
CA GLY A 80 5.61 -0.84 -25.33
C GLY A 80 5.68 -0.39 -23.89
N GLU A 81 4.55 -0.39 -23.19
CA GLU A 81 4.49 0.13 -21.83
C GLU A 81 3.71 -0.83 -20.93
N LEU A 82 4.27 -1.13 -19.75
CA LEU A 82 3.60 -1.82 -18.67
C LEU A 82 3.23 -0.81 -17.58
N PHE A 83 1.95 -0.71 -17.27
CA PHE A 83 1.47 0.20 -16.22
C PHE A 83 1.00 -0.55 -15.00
N PHE A 84 1.37 -0.10 -13.81
CA PHE A 84 0.68 -0.52 -12.61
C PHE A 84 -0.35 0.50 -12.16
N LEU A 85 -1.46 -0.03 -11.63
CA LEU A 85 -2.65 0.73 -11.29
C LEU A 85 -2.72 0.97 -9.80
N THR A 86 -3.01 2.23 -9.42
CA THR A 86 -3.19 2.62 -8.03
C THR A 86 -4.60 3.12 -7.76
N VAL A 87 -4.91 3.25 -6.49
CA VAL A 87 -6.12 3.92 -6.00
C VAL A 87 -5.72 5.03 -5.04
N SER A 88 -6.52 6.08 -5.01
CA SER A 88 -6.38 7.15 -4.02
C SER A 88 -7.42 6.94 -2.92
N LEU A 89 -6.94 6.70 -1.71
CA LEU A 89 -7.75 6.53 -0.51
C LEU A 89 -7.57 7.78 0.37
N LYS A 90 -8.66 8.51 0.64
CA LYS A 90 -8.61 9.78 1.35
C LYS A 90 -9.78 9.91 2.32
N GLU A 91 -9.53 10.45 3.53
CA GLU A 91 -10.62 10.87 4.42
C GLU A 91 -11.46 11.96 3.73
N ALA A 92 -12.77 11.73 3.68
CA ALA A 92 -13.69 12.63 2.99
C ALA A 92 -14.03 13.85 3.84
N ASN A 93 -14.07 15.02 3.22
CA ASN A 93 -14.85 16.14 3.76
C ASN A 93 -16.32 16.06 3.30
N ALA A 94 -17.18 16.87 3.90
CA ALA A 94 -18.61 16.83 3.60
C ALA A 94 -18.93 17.14 2.13
N PHE A 95 -18.14 18.00 1.48
CA PHE A 95 -18.29 18.29 0.04
C PHE A 95 -17.92 17.08 -0.81
N GLU A 96 -16.77 16.46 -0.56
CA GLU A 96 -16.31 15.26 -1.27
C GLU A 96 -17.27 14.09 -1.08
N TRP A 97 -17.81 13.92 0.14
CA TRP A 97 -18.81 12.90 0.42
C TRP A 97 -20.08 13.08 -0.42
N VAL A 98 -20.61 14.31 -0.51
CA VAL A 98 -21.76 14.60 -1.37
C VAL A 98 -21.43 14.41 -2.85
N ALA A 99 -20.29 14.93 -3.31
CA ALA A 99 -19.85 14.81 -4.70
C ALA A 99 -19.65 13.36 -5.15
N ALA A 100 -19.15 12.52 -4.27
CA ALA A 100 -18.93 11.09 -4.54
C ALA A 100 -20.22 10.33 -4.88
N HIS A 101 -21.37 10.74 -4.34
CA HIS A 101 -22.67 10.12 -4.70
C HIS A 101 -23.09 10.37 -6.15
N PHE A 102 -22.49 11.36 -6.82
CA PHE A 102 -22.77 11.70 -8.22
C PHE A 102 -21.62 11.31 -9.15
N ASN A 103 -20.58 10.65 -8.63
CA ASN A 103 -19.42 10.25 -9.40
C ASN A 103 -19.24 8.73 -9.37
N GLU A 104 -19.53 8.06 -10.46
CA GLU A 104 -19.44 6.60 -10.59
C GLU A 104 -18.01 6.06 -10.44
N LYS A 105 -16.97 6.92 -10.58
CA LYS A 105 -15.57 6.52 -10.41
C LYS A 105 -15.14 6.47 -8.93
N VAL A 106 -15.98 6.95 -7.99
CA VAL A 106 -15.60 7.09 -6.57
C VAL A 106 -16.49 6.21 -5.70
N ASP A 107 -15.87 5.38 -4.87
CA ASP A 107 -16.56 4.63 -3.83
C ASP A 107 -16.43 5.32 -2.47
N ILE A 108 -17.45 5.15 -1.64
CA ILE A 108 -17.49 5.67 -0.27
C ILE A 108 -17.43 4.48 0.69
N ASN A 109 -16.46 4.50 1.60
CA ASN A 109 -16.28 3.48 2.62
C ASN A 109 -16.39 4.11 4.00
N GLU A 110 -17.03 3.44 4.93
CA GLU A 110 -17.05 3.87 6.33
C GLU A 110 -15.63 3.83 6.92
N ARG A 111 -15.33 4.81 7.77
CA ARG A 111 -13.98 4.93 8.38
C ARG A 111 -13.58 3.66 9.12
N GLU A 112 -14.49 3.04 9.86
CA GLU A 112 -14.21 1.85 10.66
C GLU A 112 -13.80 0.64 9.81
N ASN A 113 -14.32 0.53 8.57
CA ASN A 113 -13.96 -0.55 7.65
C ASN A 113 -12.58 -0.37 7.02
N VAL A 114 -12.09 0.88 6.94
CA VAL A 114 -10.77 1.21 6.38
C VAL A 114 -9.73 1.32 7.48
N ARG A 115 -10.11 1.97 8.58
CA ARG A 115 -9.25 2.20 9.74
C ARG A 115 -9.98 1.79 11.02
N PRO A 116 -9.70 0.59 11.54
CA PRO A 116 -10.28 0.11 12.78
C PRO A 116 -10.00 1.04 13.96
N PRO A 117 -10.86 1.09 14.99
CA PRO A 117 -10.63 1.87 16.18
C PRO A 117 -9.28 1.54 16.84
N GLY A 118 -8.50 2.56 17.17
CA GLY A 118 -7.18 2.41 17.78
C GLY A 118 -6.00 2.38 16.79
N VAL A 119 -6.26 2.23 15.48
CA VAL A 119 -5.21 2.30 14.46
C VAL A 119 -5.05 3.74 13.97
N SER A 120 -3.84 4.26 14.01
CA SER A 120 -3.55 5.61 13.49
C SER A 120 -3.40 5.60 11.96
N GLN A 121 -3.47 6.78 11.34
CA GLN A 121 -3.21 6.90 9.90
C GLN A 121 -1.75 6.58 9.57
N GLU A 122 -0.83 6.87 10.50
CA GLU A 122 0.58 6.56 10.35
C GLU A 122 0.84 5.05 10.41
N ASP A 123 0.11 4.31 11.25
CA ASP A 123 0.22 2.84 11.30
C ASP A 123 -0.25 2.20 10.00
N LEU A 124 -1.40 2.66 9.45
CA LEU A 124 -1.87 2.19 8.14
C LEU A 124 -0.85 2.48 7.02
N ARG A 125 -0.24 3.66 7.06
CA ARG A 125 0.79 4.02 6.09
C ARG A 125 2.01 3.12 6.22
N ARG A 126 2.48 2.88 7.45
CA ARG A 126 3.62 2.00 7.73
C ARG A 126 3.35 0.57 7.26
N GLU A 127 2.17 0.03 7.59
CA GLU A 127 1.74 -1.29 7.12
C GLU A 127 1.68 -1.36 5.59
N GLY A 128 1.15 -0.32 4.94
CA GLY A 128 1.12 -0.23 3.49
C GLY A 128 2.51 -0.23 2.86
N LEU A 129 3.47 0.50 3.42
CA LEU A 129 4.86 0.52 2.95
C LEU A 129 5.56 -0.82 3.18
N ALA A 130 5.39 -1.44 4.35
CA ALA A 130 5.94 -2.76 4.63
C ALA A 130 5.38 -3.83 3.67
N SER A 131 4.07 -3.80 3.39
CA SER A 131 3.45 -4.69 2.41
C SER A 131 3.98 -4.47 0.98
N MET A 132 4.33 -3.23 0.62
CA MET A 132 4.96 -2.91 -0.65
C MET A 132 6.39 -3.48 -0.72
N ASP A 133 7.17 -3.34 0.36
CA ASP A 133 8.54 -3.86 0.40
C ASP A 133 8.56 -5.39 0.30
N GLN A 134 7.63 -6.08 0.96
CA GLN A 134 7.43 -7.52 0.77
C GLN A 134 7.08 -7.85 -0.68
N SER A 135 6.16 -7.09 -1.28
CA SER A 135 5.73 -7.30 -2.67
C SER A 135 6.87 -7.14 -3.69
N LYS A 136 7.82 -6.23 -3.43
CA LYS A 136 9.02 -6.07 -4.27
C LYS A 136 9.93 -7.28 -4.18
N ARG A 137 10.17 -7.81 -2.97
CA ARG A 137 10.97 -9.03 -2.75
C ARG A 137 10.33 -10.23 -3.45
N ASP A 138 9.04 -10.43 -3.26
CA ASP A 138 8.30 -11.52 -3.89
C ASP A 138 8.31 -11.41 -5.42
N ALA A 139 8.14 -10.19 -5.95
CA ALA A 139 8.18 -9.94 -7.39
C ALA A 139 9.55 -10.28 -8.00
N THR A 140 10.63 -9.87 -7.35
CA THR A 140 12.00 -10.18 -7.79
C THR A 140 12.26 -11.68 -7.73
N TYR A 141 11.88 -12.32 -6.62
CA TYR A 141 12.01 -13.77 -6.46
C TYR A 141 11.27 -14.54 -7.57
N VAL A 142 10.02 -14.21 -7.81
CA VAL A 142 9.20 -14.89 -8.82
C VAL A 142 9.74 -14.64 -10.22
N ALA A 143 10.09 -13.40 -10.57
CA ALA A 143 10.63 -13.07 -11.89
C ALA A 143 11.90 -13.86 -12.19
N LEU A 144 12.85 -13.86 -11.28
CA LEU A 144 14.13 -14.55 -11.47
C LEU A 144 13.96 -16.07 -11.52
N THR A 145 13.16 -16.65 -10.62
CA THR A 145 12.94 -18.11 -10.63
C THR A 145 12.17 -18.58 -11.86
N GLN A 146 11.19 -17.81 -12.36
CA GLN A 146 10.48 -18.12 -13.61
C GLN A 146 11.39 -18.08 -14.84
N LEU A 147 12.42 -17.22 -14.82
CA LEU A 147 13.42 -17.17 -15.88
C LEU A 147 14.54 -18.22 -15.72
N GLY A 148 14.49 -19.03 -14.66
CA GLY A 148 15.43 -20.13 -14.42
C GLY A 148 16.73 -19.72 -13.69
N TYR A 149 16.76 -18.51 -13.10
CA TYR A 149 17.87 -18.13 -12.22
C TYR A 149 17.79 -18.90 -10.90
N GLU A 150 18.93 -19.29 -10.38
CA GLU A 150 19.04 -19.89 -9.04
C GLU A 150 19.02 -18.77 -7.98
N VAL A 151 17.92 -18.65 -7.25
CA VAL A 151 17.78 -17.71 -6.12
C VAL A 151 18.05 -18.47 -4.84
N THR A 152 19.00 -17.98 -4.04
CA THR A 152 19.39 -18.62 -2.79
C THR A 152 18.69 -17.94 -1.60
N LEU A 153 18.05 -18.74 -0.76
CA LEU A 153 17.51 -18.30 0.52
C LEU A 153 18.58 -18.55 1.60
N ILE A 154 19.04 -17.46 2.20
CA ILE A 154 19.97 -17.51 3.33
C ILE A 154 19.13 -17.37 4.60
N GLY A 155 19.01 -18.46 5.35
CA GLY A 155 18.30 -18.44 6.62
C GLY A 155 19.02 -17.57 7.64
N THR A 156 18.29 -16.83 8.42
CA THR A 156 18.80 -15.88 9.42
C THR A 156 18.57 -16.36 10.86
N GLY A 157 17.92 -17.52 11.05
CA GLY A 157 17.67 -18.10 12.36
C GLY A 157 16.26 -18.65 12.54
N ALA A 158 16.00 -19.14 13.74
CA ALA A 158 14.69 -19.60 14.17
C ALA A 158 14.05 -18.59 15.11
N LEU A 159 12.92 -18.00 14.68
CA LEU A 159 12.17 -17.02 15.45
C LEU A 159 11.35 -17.68 16.56
N VAL A 160 11.54 -17.23 17.78
CA VAL A 160 10.73 -17.64 18.94
C VAL A 160 9.40 -16.91 18.89
N ILE A 161 8.32 -17.66 18.66
CA ILE A 161 6.95 -17.12 18.69
C ILE A 161 6.42 -17.09 20.12
N GLU A 162 6.63 -18.20 20.87
CA GLU A 162 6.13 -18.36 22.23
C GLU A 162 6.97 -19.39 22.98
N THR A 163 7.06 -19.26 24.30
CA THR A 163 7.69 -20.27 25.18
C THR A 163 6.61 -21.10 25.85
N VAL A 164 6.91 -22.39 26.04
CA VAL A 164 6.01 -23.32 26.76
C VAL A 164 6.18 -23.10 28.26
N PRO A 165 5.12 -22.87 29.02
CA PRO A 165 5.20 -22.71 30.47
C PRO A 165 5.88 -23.91 31.17
N ASP A 166 6.66 -23.63 32.20
CA ASP A 166 7.42 -24.60 32.99
C ASP A 166 8.49 -25.38 32.16
N SER A 167 8.85 -24.90 30.97
CA SER A 167 9.95 -25.47 30.15
C SER A 167 11.30 -24.83 30.44
N ALA A 168 12.37 -25.36 29.83
CA ALA A 168 13.71 -24.80 29.91
C ALA A 168 13.82 -23.36 29.39
N ALA A 169 13.02 -23.02 28.39
CA ALA A 169 12.98 -21.69 27.78
C ALA A 169 12.11 -20.71 28.56
N ASP A 170 11.24 -21.17 29.46
CA ASP A 170 10.26 -20.32 30.15
C ASP A 170 10.94 -19.26 31.01
N GLY A 171 10.60 -17.99 30.80
CA GLY A 171 11.19 -16.84 31.51
C GLY A 171 12.65 -16.54 31.15
N VAL A 172 13.26 -17.27 30.19
CA VAL A 172 14.63 -17.05 29.69
C VAL A 172 14.60 -16.53 28.26
N LEU A 173 14.00 -17.29 27.35
CA LEU A 173 13.77 -16.83 25.98
C LEU A 173 12.46 -16.02 25.93
N MET A 174 12.39 -15.06 25.01
CA MET A 174 11.24 -14.17 24.84
C MET A 174 10.69 -14.28 23.43
N PRO A 175 9.39 -13.97 23.24
CA PRO A 175 8.85 -13.77 21.90
C PRO A 175 9.65 -12.70 21.12
N ASN A 176 9.93 -12.98 19.87
CA ASN A 176 10.78 -12.24 18.93
C ASN A 176 12.31 -12.41 19.13
N ASP A 177 12.77 -13.25 20.04
CA ASP A 177 14.16 -13.73 20.00
C ASP A 177 14.37 -14.54 18.72
N VAL A 178 15.52 -14.40 18.09
CA VAL A 178 15.92 -15.23 16.95
C VAL A 178 17.08 -16.12 17.39
N ILE A 179 16.86 -17.43 17.43
CA ILE A 179 17.92 -18.41 17.73
C ILE A 179 18.83 -18.50 16.51
N VAL A 180 20.07 -18.07 16.65
CA VAL A 180 21.06 -18.02 15.57
C VAL A 180 22.13 -19.10 15.70
N GLU A 181 22.37 -19.63 16.93
CA GLU A 181 23.37 -20.66 17.19
C GLU A 181 22.96 -21.54 18.37
N MET A 182 23.33 -22.83 18.33
CA MET A 182 23.22 -23.78 19.44
C MET A 182 24.52 -24.57 19.57
N ASP A 183 25.15 -24.52 20.74
CA ASP A 183 26.46 -25.14 21.04
C ASP A 183 27.54 -24.84 19.98
N GLY A 184 27.57 -23.63 19.39
CA GLY A 184 28.52 -23.25 18.36
C GLY A 184 28.12 -23.67 16.94
N GLN A 185 26.98 -24.30 16.75
CA GLN A 185 26.41 -24.63 15.43
C GLN A 185 25.40 -23.59 15.00
N VAL A 186 25.57 -23.03 13.80
CA VAL A 186 24.65 -22.03 13.23
C VAL A 186 23.29 -22.64 12.92
N MET A 187 22.23 -21.96 13.33
CA MET A 187 20.84 -22.30 13.05
C MET A 187 20.32 -21.34 11.99
N ALA A 188 20.25 -21.75 10.74
CA ALA A 188 19.74 -20.93 9.65
C ALA A 188 18.20 -20.91 9.61
N PHE A 189 17.57 -22.03 9.96
CA PHE A 189 16.12 -22.22 9.93
C PHE A 189 15.65 -22.94 11.19
N ARG A 190 14.36 -22.88 11.49
CA ARG A 190 13.74 -23.65 12.58
C ARG A 190 13.97 -25.16 12.48
N SER A 191 14.10 -25.68 11.25
CA SER A 191 14.41 -27.10 11.02
C SER A 191 15.76 -27.48 11.62
N ASP A 192 16.75 -26.58 11.56
CA ASP A 192 18.08 -26.83 12.08
C ASP A 192 18.06 -26.99 13.60
N VAL A 193 17.24 -26.18 14.29
CA VAL A 193 17.00 -26.32 15.74
C VAL A 193 16.35 -27.67 16.06
N ILE A 194 15.35 -28.09 15.27
CA ILE A 194 14.68 -29.39 15.48
C ILE A 194 15.65 -30.55 15.24
N ASP A 195 16.43 -30.49 14.17
CA ASP A 195 17.41 -31.54 13.81
C ASP A 195 18.56 -31.58 14.82
N PHE A 196 18.97 -30.42 15.36
CA PHE A 196 19.97 -30.33 16.41
C PHE A 196 19.50 -31.01 17.73
N LEU A 197 18.26 -30.78 18.12
CA LEU A 197 17.68 -31.33 19.35
C LEU A 197 17.35 -32.82 19.24
N ALA A 198 17.11 -33.35 18.04
CA ALA A 198 16.63 -34.71 17.82
C ALA A 198 17.53 -35.84 18.41
N PRO A 199 18.89 -35.73 18.37
CA PRO A 199 19.77 -36.75 18.94
C PRO A 199 20.06 -36.59 20.44
N LEU A 200 19.60 -35.50 21.08
CA LEU A 200 19.91 -35.20 22.49
C LEU A 200 18.94 -35.91 23.45
N ASP A 201 19.33 -36.02 24.71
CA ASP A 201 18.55 -36.63 25.78
C ASP A 201 17.97 -35.55 26.74
N ILE A 202 16.94 -35.95 27.47
CA ILE A 202 16.39 -35.12 28.58
C ILE A 202 17.45 -34.94 29.64
N GLY A 203 17.72 -33.71 30.03
CA GLY A 203 18.75 -33.35 31.00
C GLY A 203 20.07 -32.92 30.36
N ASP A 204 20.22 -33.02 29.04
CA ASP A 204 21.38 -32.49 28.35
C ASP A 204 21.42 -30.96 28.43
N PRO A 205 22.59 -30.38 28.73
CA PRO A 205 22.78 -28.93 28.67
C PRO A 205 22.97 -28.49 27.22
N VAL A 206 22.41 -27.34 26.86
CA VAL A 206 22.55 -26.72 25.55
C VAL A 206 22.75 -25.22 25.74
N THR A 207 23.76 -24.64 25.11
CA THR A 207 23.95 -23.21 25.03
C THR A 207 23.21 -22.69 23.80
N VAL A 208 22.26 -21.78 24.00
CA VAL A 208 21.47 -21.16 22.95
C VAL A 208 21.87 -19.70 22.80
N THR A 209 22.36 -19.34 21.63
CA THR A 209 22.65 -17.93 21.25
C THR A 209 21.46 -17.34 20.50
N VAL A 210 20.98 -16.23 21.00
CA VAL A 210 19.87 -15.50 20.36
C VAL A 210 20.26 -14.07 20.01
N GLU A 211 19.64 -13.54 18.96
CA GLU A 211 19.53 -12.13 18.67
C GLU A 211 18.20 -11.65 19.23
N ARG A 212 18.24 -10.73 20.19
CA ARG A 212 17.05 -10.12 20.80
C ARG A 212 16.89 -8.70 20.32
N PRO A 213 15.73 -8.30 19.75
CA PRO A 213 15.49 -6.94 19.29
C PRO A 213 15.67 -5.95 20.43
N ASP A 214 16.42 -4.87 20.19
CA ASP A 214 16.43 -3.71 21.08
C ASP A 214 15.09 -2.98 20.94
N GLY A 215 14.35 -2.85 22.05
CA GLY A 215 13.02 -2.22 22.03
C GLY A 215 13.02 -0.74 21.65
N GLU A 216 14.17 -0.10 21.55
CA GLU A 216 14.31 1.33 21.19
C GLU A 216 14.68 1.52 19.70
N ASP A 217 15.41 0.59 19.11
CA ASP A 217 15.83 0.60 17.69
C ASP A 217 15.48 -0.73 17.02
N PRO A 218 14.52 -0.76 16.09
CA PRO A 218 14.10 -1.99 15.42
C PRO A 218 15.18 -2.66 14.54
N ASP A 219 16.24 -1.94 14.19
CA ASP A 219 17.36 -2.44 13.40
C ASP A 219 18.57 -2.87 14.29
N SER A 220 18.43 -2.78 15.62
CA SER A 220 19.45 -3.16 16.58
C SER A 220 19.08 -4.43 17.34
N PHE A 221 20.06 -5.31 17.53
CA PHE A 221 19.88 -6.59 18.22
C PHE A 221 20.99 -6.79 19.25
N ASP A 222 20.60 -7.26 20.44
CA ASP A 222 21.52 -7.73 21.45
C ASP A 222 21.76 -9.23 21.26
N VAL A 223 23.02 -9.63 21.09
CA VAL A 223 23.41 -11.05 21.04
C VAL A 223 23.61 -11.57 22.45
N MET A 224 22.89 -12.61 22.83
CA MET A 224 22.86 -13.15 24.18
C MET A 224 22.98 -14.69 24.17
N ASP A 225 23.80 -15.24 25.09
CA ASP A 225 23.95 -16.68 25.31
C ASP A 225 23.17 -17.11 26.55
N PHE A 226 22.45 -18.23 26.42
CA PHE A 226 21.72 -18.84 27.52
C PHE A 226 22.05 -20.31 27.63
N ASP A 227 22.51 -20.74 28.83
CA ASP A 227 22.70 -22.13 29.14
C ASP A 227 21.39 -22.73 29.66
N LEU A 228 20.84 -23.65 28.90
CA LEU A 228 19.55 -24.29 29.19
C LEU A 228 19.73 -25.80 29.35
N VAL A 229 18.82 -26.44 30.09
CA VAL A 229 18.84 -27.92 30.28
C VAL A 229 17.53 -28.45 29.69
N LEU A 230 17.62 -29.37 28.73
CA LEU A 230 16.46 -29.91 28.05
C LEU A 230 15.52 -30.65 29.00
N GLY A 231 14.26 -30.30 28.92
CA GLY A 231 13.17 -30.93 29.64
C GLY A 231 12.42 -31.99 28.83
N PRO A 232 11.45 -32.70 29.42
CA PRO A 232 10.57 -33.62 28.70
C PRO A 232 9.57 -32.87 27.87
N HIS A 233 9.21 -33.37 26.68
CA HIS A 233 8.17 -32.83 25.85
C HIS A 233 6.79 -33.04 26.48
N VAL A 234 5.88 -32.03 26.33
CA VAL A 234 4.55 -32.05 26.99
C VAL A 234 3.70 -33.25 26.58
N ASP A 235 3.71 -33.58 25.27
CA ASP A 235 2.90 -34.68 24.73
C ASP A 235 3.65 -36.01 24.63
N ASP A 236 4.99 -35.99 24.77
CA ASP A 236 5.86 -37.16 24.67
C ASP A 236 7.00 -37.06 25.70
N PRO A 237 6.78 -37.52 26.93
CA PRO A 237 7.77 -37.36 28.02
C PRO A 237 9.13 -38.08 27.82
N GLU A 238 9.27 -38.90 26.78
CA GLU A 238 10.54 -39.56 26.44
C GLU A 238 11.37 -38.72 25.44
N ARG A 239 10.77 -37.69 24.85
CA ARG A 239 11.44 -36.80 23.89
C ARG A 239 11.93 -35.53 24.58
N PRO A 240 13.20 -35.12 24.34
CA PRO A 240 13.67 -33.83 24.85
C PRO A 240 13.01 -32.64 24.15
N MET A 241 12.85 -31.56 24.87
CA MET A 241 12.43 -30.28 24.29
C MET A 241 13.11 -29.08 24.95
N LEU A 242 13.34 -28.06 24.19
CA LEU A 242 13.74 -26.73 24.65
C LEU A 242 12.55 -25.97 25.25
N GLY A 243 11.36 -26.16 24.67
CA GLY A 243 10.13 -25.55 25.12
C GLY A 243 9.83 -24.23 24.45
N VAL A 244 10.05 -24.15 23.14
CA VAL A 244 9.74 -23.00 22.30
C VAL A 244 8.87 -23.39 21.11
N LEU A 245 7.94 -22.51 20.75
CA LEU A 245 7.26 -22.56 19.47
C LEU A 245 8.06 -21.70 18.49
N LEU A 246 8.49 -22.32 17.39
CA LEU A 246 9.40 -21.70 16.43
C LEU A 246 8.72 -21.48 15.07
N ASP A 247 9.09 -20.36 14.43
CA ASP A 247 8.95 -20.14 13.00
C ASP A 247 10.32 -19.81 12.39
N ASN A 248 10.42 -19.72 11.08
CA ASN A 248 11.64 -19.19 10.48
C ASN A 248 11.70 -17.66 10.68
N SER A 249 12.88 -17.16 11.03
CA SER A 249 13.15 -15.73 10.87
C SER A 249 13.10 -15.36 9.39
N GLU A 250 12.86 -14.09 9.07
CA GLU A 250 12.76 -13.63 7.69
C GLU A 250 14.10 -13.89 6.95
N PRO A 251 14.12 -14.77 5.94
CA PRO A 251 15.38 -15.12 5.28
C PRO A 251 15.87 -13.95 4.42
N ILE A 252 17.19 -13.81 4.34
CA ILE A 252 17.82 -12.95 3.33
C ILE A 252 17.73 -13.69 2.00
N VAL A 253 17.24 -13.01 0.98
CA VAL A 253 17.21 -13.55 -0.38
C VAL A 253 18.43 -13.01 -1.13
N ASP A 254 19.32 -13.92 -1.55
CA ASP A 254 20.47 -13.59 -2.39
C ASP A 254 20.04 -13.72 -3.87
N PHE A 255 19.88 -12.58 -4.49
CA PHE A 255 19.48 -12.49 -5.90
C PHE A 255 20.72 -12.47 -6.79
N PRO A 256 20.80 -13.36 -7.81
CA PRO A 256 21.94 -13.40 -8.74
C PRO A 256 22.00 -12.22 -9.72
N VAL A 257 20.94 -11.40 -9.74
CA VAL A 257 20.80 -10.19 -10.55
C VAL A 257 20.40 -9.04 -9.65
N ASP A 258 21.07 -7.91 -9.78
CA ASP A 258 20.74 -6.70 -9.03
C ASP A 258 19.47 -6.06 -9.63
N VAL A 259 18.39 -6.04 -8.83
CA VAL A 259 17.10 -5.48 -9.20
C VAL A 259 16.71 -4.43 -8.16
N VAL A 260 16.54 -3.20 -8.62
CA VAL A 260 16.12 -2.08 -7.77
C VAL A 260 14.69 -1.70 -8.14
N ILE A 261 13.78 -1.71 -7.14
CA ILE A 261 12.40 -1.25 -7.30
C ILE A 261 12.17 -0.06 -6.36
N ASP A 262 12.14 1.15 -6.92
CA ASP A 262 11.87 2.38 -6.16
C ASP A 262 10.38 2.74 -6.21
N SER A 263 9.62 2.25 -5.25
CA SER A 263 8.18 2.56 -5.13
C SER A 263 7.90 3.90 -4.45
N GLN A 264 8.92 4.64 -4.04
CA GLN A 264 8.79 5.93 -3.33
C GLN A 264 7.85 5.83 -2.10
N ASN A 265 6.75 6.58 -2.11
CA ASN A 265 5.74 6.58 -1.05
C ASN A 265 4.47 5.79 -1.41
N ILE A 266 4.52 4.96 -2.46
CA ILE A 266 3.40 4.12 -2.86
C ILE A 266 3.37 2.90 -1.96
N GLY A 267 2.25 2.68 -1.27
CA GLY A 267 2.06 1.56 -0.37
C GLY A 267 1.06 0.53 -0.91
N GLY A 268 1.10 -0.65 -0.33
CA GLY A 268 0.23 -1.77 -0.67
C GLY A 268 0.80 -2.71 -1.72
N PRO A 269 0.50 -4.03 -1.63
CA PRO A 269 1.22 -5.07 -2.38
C PRO A 269 0.69 -5.29 -3.81
N SER A 270 -0.29 -4.49 -4.27
CA SER A 270 -1.06 -4.77 -5.51
C SER A 270 -0.32 -4.44 -6.82
N ALA A 271 0.93 -3.96 -6.75
CA ALA A 271 1.79 -3.75 -7.91
C ALA A 271 2.74 -4.94 -8.20
N GLY A 272 2.82 -5.92 -7.28
CA GLY A 272 3.79 -7.01 -7.35
C GLY A 272 3.79 -7.79 -8.66
N MET A 273 2.61 -8.14 -9.17
CA MET A 273 2.51 -8.81 -10.48
C MET A 273 3.14 -7.96 -11.60
N MET A 274 2.90 -6.65 -11.60
CA MET A 274 3.44 -5.78 -12.64
C MET A 274 4.95 -5.56 -12.50
N PHE A 275 5.47 -5.52 -11.27
CA PHE A 275 6.92 -5.52 -11.03
C PHE A 275 7.54 -6.82 -11.52
N THR A 276 6.91 -7.97 -11.26
CA THR A 276 7.37 -9.28 -11.79
C THR A 276 7.47 -9.24 -13.31
N LEU A 277 6.41 -8.80 -13.98
CA LEU A 277 6.39 -8.71 -15.45
C LEU A 277 7.44 -7.75 -15.99
N GLN A 278 7.66 -6.60 -15.34
CA GLN A 278 8.66 -5.63 -15.76
C GLN A 278 10.09 -6.16 -15.61
N ILE A 279 10.39 -6.87 -14.52
CA ILE A 279 11.70 -7.52 -14.34
C ILE A 279 11.91 -8.58 -15.45
N MET A 280 10.88 -9.40 -15.71
CA MET A 280 10.96 -10.41 -16.77
C MET A 280 11.15 -9.77 -18.14
N ASP A 281 10.44 -8.69 -18.44
CA ASP A 281 10.54 -7.95 -19.70
C ASP A 281 11.97 -7.40 -19.90
N GLN A 282 12.57 -6.82 -18.86
CA GLN A 282 13.96 -6.33 -18.94
C GLN A 282 15.02 -7.43 -19.05
N LEU A 283 14.71 -8.65 -18.64
CA LEU A 283 15.63 -9.79 -18.69
C LEU A 283 15.41 -10.73 -19.91
N THR A 284 14.44 -10.43 -20.76
CA THR A 284 14.15 -11.18 -21.99
C THR A 284 14.49 -10.39 -23.22
N ASP A 285 14.87 -11.07 -24.32
CA ASP A 285 15.26 -10.44 -25.58
C ASP A 285 14.04 -9.91 -26.36
N GLU A 286 12.86 -10.52 -26.17
CA GLU A 286 11.63 -10.14 -26.88
C GLU A 286 10.69 -9.37 -25.91
N PRO A 287 10.19 -8.19 -26.34
CA PRO A 287 9.29 -7.38 -25.51
C PRO A 287 7.99 -8.15 -25.21
N MET A 288 7.64 -8.27 -23.94
CA MET A 288 6.42 -8.95 -23.51
C MET A 288 5.14 -8.21 -23.93
N THR A 289 5.24 -6.90 -24.11
CA THR A 289 4.11 -6.03 -24.50
C THR A 289 3.77 -6.09 -25.98
N HIS A 290 4.70 -6.55 -26.84
CA HIS A 290 4.60 -6.48 -28.31
C HIS A 290 4.22 -5.08 -28.81
N GLY A 291 4.75 -4.04 -28.20
CA GLY A 291 4.49 -2.64 -28.56
C GLY A 291 3.15 -2.09 -28.10
N GLN A 292 2.48 -2.78 -27.19
CA GLN A 292 1.17 -2.36 -26.66
C GLN A 292 1.30 -1.69 -25.30
N ARG A 293 0.27 -0.91 -24.94
CA ARG A 293 0.08 -0.36 -23.59
C ARG A 293 -0.77 -1.31 -22.77
N ILE A 294 -0.16 -1.97 -21.80
CA ILE A 294 -0.82 -2.96 -20.95
C ILE A 294 -0.82 -2.46 -19.51
N ALA A 295 -1.99 -2.30 -18.94
CA ALA A 295 -2.11 -1.99 -17.51
C ALA A 295 -2.40 -3.26 -16.71
N GLY A 296 -1.99 -3.28 -15.45
CA GLY A 296 -2.29 -4.43 -14.62
C GLY A 296 -2.25 -4.13 -13.14
N THR A 297 -2.75 -5.08 -12.37
CA THR A 297 -2.74 -5.04 -10.92
C THR A 297 -2.90 -6.44 -10.36
N GLY A 298 -2.14 -6.76 -9.34
CA GLY A 298 -2.19 -8.06 -8.66
C GLY A 298 -1.14 -8.10 -7.58
N THR A 299 -1.45 -8.73 -6.45
CA THR A 299 -0.40 -9.15 -5.54
C THR A 299 0.30 -10.36 -6.15
N ILE A 300 1.55 -10.57 -5.81
CA ILE A 300 2.29 -11.76 -6.22
C ILE A 300 2.73 -12.52 -4.98
N ARG A 301 2.71 -13.85 -5.04
CA ARG A 301 3.25 -14.73 -4.00
C ARG A 301 4.47 -15.45 -4.53
N VAL A 302 5.32 -15.89 -3.63
CA VAL A 302 6.56 -16.61 -3.97
C VAL A 302 6.35 -17.89 -4.81
N ASP A 303 5.14 -18.46 -4.79
CA ASP A 303 4.76 -19.59 -5.65
C ASP A 303 4.31 -19.17 -7.07
N GLY A 304 4.37 -17.87 -7.38
CA GLY A 304 3.97 -17.29 -8.65
C GLY A 304 2.46 -17.06 -8.80
N THR A 305 1.66 -17.33 -7.77
CA THR A 305 0.21 -17.07 -7.82
C THR A 305 -0.09 -15.59 -7.66
N VAL A 306 -0.99 -15.10 -8.52
CA VAL A 306 -1.54 -13.74 -8.44
C VAL A 306 -2.72 -13.73 -7.48
N GLY A 307 -2.65 -12.84 -6.50
CA GLY A 307 -3.67 -12.72 -5.47
C GLY A 307 -4.64 -11.55 -5.68
N PRO A 308 -5.67 -11.46 -4.84
CA PRO A 308 -6.73 -10.46 -4.95
C PRO A 308 -6.23 -9.06 -4.62
N ILE A 309 -6.96 -8.06 -5.14
CA ILE A 309 -6.68 -6.64 -4.92
C ILE A 309 -7.95 -5.87 -4.53
N GLY A 310 -7.77 -4.70 -3.91
CA GLY A 310 -8.85 -3.75 -3.69
C GLY A 310 -9.01 -2.73 -4.81
N GLY A 311 -10.23 -2.15 -4.95
CA GLY A 311 -10.48 -1.03 -5.84
C GLY A 311 -10.38 -1.35 -7.33
N ILE A 312 -10.74 -2.55 -7.75
CA ILE A 312 -10.64 -2.98 -9.16
C ILE A 312 -11.39 -2.04 -10.10
N ARG A 313 -12.58 -1.56 -9.70
CA ARG A 313 -13.37 -0.63 -10.50
C ARG A 313 -12.62 0.67 -10.76
N GLN A 314 -12.03 1.26 -9.74
CA GLN A 314 -11.24 2.49 -9.84
C GLN A 314 -9.99 2.29 -10.69
N LYS A 315 -9.32 1.16 -10.53
CA LYS A 315 -8.14 0.80 -11.31
C LYS A 315 -8.45 0.64 -12.79
N VAL A 316 -9.58 0.01 -13.14
CA VAL A 316 -10.02 -0.09 -14.53
C VAL A 316 -10.30 1.29 -15.15
N PHE A 317 -10.91 2.21 -14.40
CA PHE A 317 -11.06 3.58 -14.88
C PHE A 317 -9.70 4.26 -15.11
N GLY A 318 -8.73 4.06 -14.21
CA GLY A 318 -7.37 4.54 -14.39
C GLY A 318 -6.71 4.00 -15.66
N ALA A 319 -6.84 2.69 -15.91
CA ALA A 319 -6.30 2.05 -17.11
C ALA A 319 -6.90 2.61 -18.41
N ILE A 320 -8.22 2.83 -18.43
CA ILE A 320 -8.91 3.45 -19.58
C ILE A 320 -8.41 4.87 -19.81
N ASP A 321 -8.33 5.67 -18.74
CA ASP A 321 -7.89 7.07 -18.82
C ASP A 321 -6.39 7.16 -19.26
N ALA A 322 -5.55 6.14 -18.96
CA ALA A 322 -4.18 6.02 -19.44
C ALA A 322 -4.04 5.47 -20.87
N GLY A 323 -5.16 5.06 -21.50
CA GLY A 323 -5.16 4.53 -22.86
C GLY A 323 -4.59 3.11 -23.00
N ALA A 324 -4.63 2.31 -21.93
CA ALA A 324 -4.26 0.91 -21.98
C ALA A 324 -5.21 0.11 -22.87
N VAL A 325 -4.66 -0.79 -23.68
CA VAL A 325 -5.44 -1.66 -24.59
C VAL A 325 -5.89 -2.95 -23.91
N ALA A 326 -5.24 -3.33 -22.81
CA ALA A 326 -5.58 -4.48 -21.99
C ALA A 326 -5.38 -4.17 -20.49
N VAL A 327 -6.12 -4.89 -19.65
CA VAL A 327 -5.94 -4.89 -18.19
C VAL A 327 -5.78 -6.34 -17.72
N LEU A 328 -4.69 -6.59 -17.00
CA LEU A 328 -4.35 -7.86 -16.38
C LEU A 328 -4.81 -7.91 -14.91
#